data_8c1751096bb3c6bfecaa3767da93622b
#
_entry.id   8c1751096bb3c6bfecaa3767da93622b
#
_cell.length_a   1.000
_cell.length_b   1.000
_cell.length_c   1.000
_cell.angle_alpha   90.00
_cell.angle_beta   90.00
_cell.angle_gamma   90.00
#
_symmetry.space_group_name_H-M   'P 1'
#
loop_
_entity.id
_entity.type
_entity.pdbx_description
1 polymer ?
#
loop_
_entity_poly.entity_id
_entity_poly.type
_entity_poly.pdbx_seq_one_letter_code
_entity_poly.pdbx_strand_id
1 'polypeptide(L)'
;MTQYKITVNKDILHHLFSSNDEGMKALLKQILDQVLEQQRTEQLNAGEYERTEERRGYRNGYKPRKLTTRVGTITLRVPQVRNGVFSTDIFKRYQRSEQALVLALMEMVINGVSTRKVAAITEELCGTSFSASTVSALCKRMAPIVNGWNGRPLSGSVFPFIIVDAIVIKVRENHRICPHSALIAIGVNEDGYREILGMKIGNSETEESWSEFFTWLKGRGLRGVDFVASDNHGGLVNAVARCFQGATWQRCQTHFTRNILDNCPKRLKNNLHGHLRSIFEAPNLESARSLLHTTIDSFSAQAPKAVGSWNRALMTLQQYSYYLSATASVYALLTALSA
;
A
#
# COMPACT_ATOMS: atom_id res chain seq x y z
N MET A 1 14.50 0.97 -35.35
CA MET A 1 13.13 1.31 -34.92
C MET A 1 12.21 1.05 -36.09
N THR A 2 11.20 0.18 -35.92
CA THR A 2 10.19 -0.05 -36.96
C THR A 2 9.28 1.17 -37.03
N GLN A 3 9.16 1.79 -38.19
CA GLN A 3 8.27 2.93 -38.43
C GLN A 3 6.99 2.43 -39.08
N TYR A 4 5.83 2.80 -38.52
CA TYR A 4 4.53 2.48 -39.07
C TYR A 4 3.94 3.69 -39.78
N LYS A 5 3.47 3.50 -41.03
CA LYS A 5 2.74 4.54 -41.76
C LYS A 5 1.26 4.42 -41.42
N ILE A 6 0.72 5.43 -40.73
CA ILE A 6 -0.68 5.44 -40.27
C ILE A 6 -1.44 6.50 -41.04
N THR A 7 -2.57 6.11 -41.63
CA THR A 7 -3.49 7.01 -42.33
C THR A 7 -4.74 7.18 -41.47
N VAL A 8 -5.05 8.43 -41.11
CA VAL A 8 -6.24 8.73 -40.29
C VAL A 8 -7.32 9.32 -41.20
N ASN A 9 -8.55 8.78 -41.12
CA ASN A 9 -9.70 9.29 -41.86
C ASN A 9 -10.11 10.66 -41.31
N LYS A 10 -10.41 11.61 -42.23
CA LYS A 10 -10.84 12.96 -41.90
C LYS A 10 -12.10 12.97 -41.03
N ASP A 11 -13.04 12.05 -41.26
CA ASP A 11 -14.28 11.93 -40.48
C ASP A 11 -14.00 11.55 -39.01
N ILE A 12 -13.02 10.68 -38.76
CA ILE A 12 -12.61 10.31 -37.42
C ILE A 12 -11.97 11.51 -36.69
N LEU A 13 -11.18 12.31 -37.39
CA LEU A 13 -10.64 13.55 -36.82
C LEU A 13 -11.76 14.54 -36.47
N HIS A 14 -12.78 14.66 -37.31
CA HIS A 14 -13.95 15.49 -37.04
C HIS A 14 -14.72 15.01 -35.81
N HIS A 15 -14.93 13.69 -35.67
CA HIS A 15 -15.58 13.10 -34.50
C HIS A 15 -14.75 13.24 -33.23
N LEU A 16 -13.41 13.27 -33.32
CA LEU A 16 -12.53 13.46 -32.17
C LEU A 16 -12.76 14.82 -31.49
N PHE A 17 -13.06 15.86 -32.27
CA PHE A 17 -13.26 17.23 -31.77
C PHE A 17 -14.73 17.60 -31.51
N SER A 18 -15.66 16.80 -32.03
CA SER A 18 -17.12 17.10 -31.93
C SER A 18 -17.86 16.22 -30.93
N SER A 19 -17.36 15.04 -30.60
CA SER A 19 -17.99 14.10 -29.66
C SER A 19 -16.93 13.30 -28.92
N ASN A 20 -17.05 13.30 -27.65
CA ASN A 20 -16.34 12.59 -26.59
C ASN A 20 -15.65 11.23 -26.96
N ASP A 21 -15.75 10.25 -26.08
CA ASP A 21 -15.04 8.96 -26.07
C ASP A 21 -15.17 8.11 -27.35
N GLU A 22 -16.25 8.20 -28.11
CA GLU A 22 -16.47 7.40 -29.32
C GLU A 22 -15.47 7.77 -30.45
N GLY A 23 -15.12 9.04 -30.60
CA GLY A 23 -14.10 9.48 -31.55
C GLY A 23 -12.72 8.93 -31.21
N MET A 24 -12.35 8.94 -29.93
CA MET A 24 -11.08 8.40 -29.45
C MET A 24 -11.03 6.87 -29.61
N LYS A 25 -12.13 6.15 -29.33
CA LYS A 25 -12.22 4.70 -29.57
C LYS A 25 -12.04 4.36 -31.05
N ALA A 26 -12.70 5.10 -31.95
CA ALA A 26 -12.60 4.89 -33.39
C ALA A 26 -11.18 5.14 -33.89
N LEU A 27 -10.54 6.23 -33.44
CA LEU A 27 -9.14 6.55 -33.77
C LEU A 27 -8.18 5.46 -33.30
N LEU A 28 -8.28 5.08 -32.03
CA LEU A 28 -7.40 4.05 -31.44
C LEU A 28 -7.58 2.72 -32.17
N LYS A 29 -8.83 2.33 -32.47
CA LYS A 29 -9.13 1.13 -33.24
C LYS A 29 -8.48 1.19 -34.63
N GLN A 30 -8.63 2.29 -35.35
CA GLN A 30 -8.08 2.46 -36.69
C GLN A 30 -6.55 2.35 -36.67
N ILE A 31 -5.90 3.01 -35.73
CA ILE A 31 -4.43 2.96 -35.58
C ILE A 31 -3.98 1.52 -35.34
N LEU A 32 -4.58 0.83 -34.36
CA LEU A 32 -4.17 -0.52 -34.00
C LEU A 32 -4.46 -1.53 -35.13
N ASP A 33 -5.60 -1.43 -35.82
CA ASP A 33 -5.91 -2.31 -36.95
C ASP A 33 -4.90 -2.11 -38.10
N GLN A 34 -4.43 -0.87 -38.37
CA GLN A 34 -3.40 -0.59 -39.37
C GLN A 34 -2.03 -1.12 -38.97
N VAL A 35 -1.62 -0.96 -37.71
CA VAL A 35 -0.34 -1.50 -37.23
C VAL A 35 -0.34 -3.03 -37.30
N LEU A 36 -1.44 -3.69 -36.90
CA LEU A 36 -1.57 -5.13 -37.02
C LEU A 36 -1.46 -5.61 -38.48
N GLU A 37 -2.02 -4.85 -39.42
CA GLU A 37 -1.95 -5.16 -40.84
C GLU A 37 -0.54 -5.00 -41.40
N GLN A 38 0.17 -3.95 -40.99
CA GLN A 38 1.57 -3.74 -41.38
C GLN A 38 2.47 -4.85 -40.82
N GLN A 39 2.29 -5.26 -39.56
CA GLN A 39 3.02 -6.37 -38.96
C GLN A 39 2.75 -7.69 -39.68
N ARG A 40 1.51 -7.92 -40.15
CA ARG A 40 1.22 -9.09 -41.01
C ARG A 40 1.99 -9.04 -42.31
N THR A 41 2.03 -7.87 -42.97
CA THR A 41 2.76 -7.68 -44.23
C THR A 41 4.25 -7.94 -44.06
N GLU A 42 4.84 -7.42 -42.98
CA GLU A 42 6.24 -7.65 -42.63
C GLU A 42 6.52 -9.15 -42.37
N GLN A 43 5.66 -9.83 -41.60
CA GLN A 43 5.82 -11.27 -41.27
C GLN A 43 5.69 -12.16 -42.50
N LEU A 44 4.80 -11.81 -43.44
CA LEU A 44 4.60 -12.55 -44.69
C LEU A 44 5.64 -12.20 -45.74
N ASN A 45 6.38 -11.11 -45.56
CA ASN A 45 7.27 -10.52 -46.58
C ASN A 45 6.59 -10.32 -47.95
N ALA A 46 5.28 -9.98 -47.92
CA ALA A 46 4.49 -9.74 -49.13
C ALA A 46 3.26 -8.89 -48.84
N GLY A 47 3.00 -7.92 -49.69
CA GLY A 47 1.79 -7.10 -49.71
C GLY A 47 0.52 -7.90 -50.07
N GLU A 48 -0.61 -7.18 -50.13
CA GLU A 48 -1.87 -7.77 -50.56
C GLU A 48 -1.80 -8.01 -52.09
N TYR A 49 -2.18 -9.24 -52.52
CA TYR A 49 -2.10 -9.72 -53.91
C TYR A 49 -0.69 -9.74 -54.52
N GLU A 50 0.35 -9.38 -53.77
CA GLU A 50 1.72 -9.42 -54.25
C GLU A 50 2.25 -10.85 -54.35
N ARG A 51 2.95 -11.22 -55.45
CA ARG A 51 3.60 -12.50 -55.68
C ARG A 51 5.10 -12.28 -55.66
N THR A 52 5.75 -12.69 -54.57
CA THR A 52 7.21 -12.66 -54.41
C THR A 52 7.74 -14.02 -54.03
N GLU A 53 8.98 -14.34 -54.43
CA GLU A 53 9.65 -15.60 -54.08
C GLU A 53 9.95 -15.68 -52.56
N GLU A 54 10.09 -14.53 -51.91
CA GLU A 54 10.39 -14.42 -50.49
C GLU A 54 9.16 -14.52 -49.56
N ARG A 55 7.98 -14.74 -50.12
CA ARG A 55 6.73 -14.81 -49.37
C ARG A 55 6.70 -15.99 -48.39
N ARG A 56 6.44 -15.68 -47.12
CA ARG A 56 6.48 -16.65 -46.00
C ARG A 56 5.12 -17.25 -45.61
N GLY A 57 4.07 -17.07 -46.40
CA GLY A 57 2.73 -17.59 -46.10
C GLY A 57 1.62 -16.80 -46.76
N TYR A 58 0.38 -17.11 -46.41
CA TYR A 58 -0.80 -16.52 -47.04
C TYR A 58 -1.73 -15.86 -46.03
N ARG A 59 -2.36 -14.77 -46.43
CA ARG A 59 -3.39 -14.09 -45.67
C ARG A 59 -4.61 -15.00 -45.50
N ASN A 60 -5.18 -15.08 -44.27
CA ASN A 60 -6.30 -15.96 -43.94
C ASN A 60 -7.42 -15.23 -43.20
N GLY A 61 -7.73 -14.01 -43.64
CA GLY A 61 -8.77 -13.20 -43.03
C GLY A 61 -8.38 -12.59 -41.65
N TYR A 62 -9.36 -12.39 -40.80
CA TYR A 62 -9.23 -11.74 -39.52
C TYR A 62 -10.05 -12.44 -38.44
N LYS A 63 -9.58 -12.37 -37.20
CA LYS A 63 -10.32 -12.80 -36.02
C LYS A 63 -10.65 -11.59 -35.17
N PRO A 64 -11.91 -11.36 -34.77
CA PRO A 64 -12.25 -10.29 -33.89
C PRO A 64 -11.70 -10.54 -32.47
N ARG A 65 -11.15 -9.50 -31.88
CA ARG A 65 -10.60 -9.54 -30.51
C ARG A 65 -11.01 -8.29 -29.76
N LYS A 66 -11.68 -8.46 -28.63
CA LYS A 66 -11.98 -7.37 -27.71
C LYS A 66 -10.74 -7.00 -26.88
N LEU A 67 -10.46 -5.71 -26.82
CA LEU A 67 -9.42 -5.11 -25.96
C LEU A 67 -10.05 -3.99 -25.15
N THR A 68 -9.99 -4.09 -23.84
CA THR A 68 -10.45 -3.05 -22.91
C THR A 68 -9.32 -2.05 -22.70
N THR A 69 -9.59 -0.80 -23.02
CA THR A 69 -8.65 0.32 -22.92
C THR A 69 -9.20 1.41 -22.00
N ARG A 70 -8.39 2.39 -21.66
CA ARG A 70 -8.81 3.57 -20.88
C ARG A 70 -9.90 4.42 -21.55
N VAL A 71 -10.11 4.27 -22.84
CA VAL A 71 -11.17 4.95 -23.61
C VAL A 71 -12.36 4.03 -23.90
N GLY A 72 -12.42 2.87 -23.25
CA GLY A 72 -13.47 1.86 -23.42
C GLY A 72 -13.03 0.59 -24.15
N THR A 73 -13.97 -0.31 -24.37
CA THR A 73 -13.68 -1.57 -25.07
C THR A 73 -13.76 -1.38 -26.58
N ILE A 74 -12.67 -1.75 -27.27
CA ILE A 74 -12.57 -1.76 -28.73
C ILE A 74 -12.52 -3.19 -29.26
N THR A 75 -13.04 -3.43 -30.46
CA THR A 75 -12.93 -4.72 -31.15
C THR A 75 -11.96 -4.59 -32.29
N LEU A 76 -10.78 -5.21 -32.13
CA LEU A 76 -9.71 -5.22 -33.12
C LEU A 76 -9.93 -6.33 -34.16
N ARG A 77 -9.44 -6.12 -35.37
CA ARG A 77 -9.38 -7.10 -36.44
C ARG A 77 -8.00 -7.75 -36.48
N VAL A 78 -7.77 -8.78 -35.66
CA VAL A 78 -6.48 -9.46 -35.59
C VAL A 78 -6.26 -10.31 -36.83
N PRO A 79 -5.21 -10.07 -37.64
CA PRO A 79 -4.91 -10.82 -38.84
C PRO A 79 -4.69 -12.28 -38.56
N GLN A 80 -5.06 -13.13 -39.52
CA GLN A 80 -4.74 -14.56 -39.53
C GLN A 80 -3.89 -14.91 -40.76
N VAL A 81 -3.02 -15.89 -40.60
CA VAL A 81 -2.15 -16.39 -41.68
C VAL A 81 -2.30 -17.89 -41.83
N ARG A 82 -2.15 -18.40 -43.07
CA ARG A 82 -2.01 -19.83 -43.34
C ARG A 82 -0.53 -20.19 -43.34
N ASN A 83 -0.23 -21.40 -42.86
CA ASN A 83 1.14 -21.93 -42.74
C ASN A 83 2.04 -21.12 -41.78
N GLY A 84 1.46 -20.65 -40.70
CA GLY A 84 2.18 -19.90 -39.66
C GLY A 84 1.24 -19.38 -38.56
N VAL A 85 1.82 -18.72 -37.58
CA VAL A 85 1.08 -18.06 -36.50
C VAL A 85 1.38 -16.55 -36.55
N PHE A 86 0.36 -15.74 -36.73
CA PHE A 86 0.51 -14.29 -36.60
C PHE A 86 0.87 -13.94 -35.18
N SER A 87 1.96 -13.21 -34.99
CA SER A 87 2.38 -12.65 -33.72
C SER A 87 2.40 -11.11 -33.78
N THR A 88 2.16 -10.47 -32.65
CA THR A 88 2.22 -9.01 -32.52
C THR A 88 2.90 -8.64 -31.21
N ASP A 89 3.61 -7.53 -31.19
CA ASP A 89 4.22 -6.91 -30.02
C ASP A 89 3.30 -5.90 -29.31
N ILE A 90 2.19 -5.51 -29.97
CA ILE A 90 1.21 -4.56 -29.40
C ILE A 90 0.60 -5.09 -28.11
N PHE A 91 0.34 -6.40 -28.02
CA PHE A 91 -0.24 -7.06 -26.85
C PHE A 91 0.19 -8.52 -26.75
N LYS A 92 0.31 -8.98 -25.49
CA LYS A 92 0.64 -10.39 -25.22
C LYS A 92 -0.53 -11.32 -25.60
N ARG A 93 -0.20 -12.59 -25.91
CA ARG A 93 -1.21 -13.64 -26.10
C ARG A 93 -2.12 -13.68 -24.86
N TYR A 94 -3.44 -13.68 -25.07
CA TYR A 94 -4.48 -13.64 -24.03
C TYR A 94 -4.63 -12.32 -23.26
N GLN A 95 -3.87 -11.27 -23.54
CA GLN A 95 -4.10 -9.96 -22.96
C GLN A 95 -5.44 -9.39 -23.44
N ARG A 96 -6.34 -9.06 -22.51
CA ARG A 96 -7.67 -8.52 -22.80
C ARG A 96 -7.83 -7.05 -22.42
N SER A 97 -6.87 -6.49 -21.73
CA SER A 97 -6.92 -5.10 -21.23
C SER A 97 -5.60 -4.39 -21.49
N GLU A 98 -5.68 -3.09 -21.68
CA GLU A 98 -4.51 -2.21 -21.78
C GLU A 98 -3.67 -2.29 -20.51
N GLN A 99 -2.34 -2.38 -20.64
CA GLN A 99 -1.44 -2.53 -19.50
C GLN A 99 -1.51 -1.30 -18.56
N ALA A 100 -1.59 -0.11 -19.13
CA ALA A 100 -1.69 1.13 -18.34
C ALA A 100 -2.98 1.17 -17.49
N LEU A 101 -4.10 0.71 -18.05
CA LEU A 101 -5.36 0.59 -17.30
C LEU A 101 -5.23 -0.42 -16.16
N VAL A 102 -4.61 -1.59 -16.42
CA VAL A 102 -4.37 -2.60 -15.37
C VAL A 102 -3.52 -2.03 -14.24
N LEU A 103 -2.46 -1.28 -14.55
CA LEU A 103 -1.61 -0.64 -13.55
C LEU A 103 -2.39 0.41 -12.75
N ALA A 104 -3.22 1.23 -13.41
CA ALA A 104 -4.07 2.21 -12.74
C ALA A 104 -5.07 1.56 -11.76
N LEU A 105 -5.68 0.42 -12.15
CA LEU A 105 -6.56 -0.33 -11.24
C LEU A 105 -5.83 -0.84 -10.00
N MET A 106 -4.62 -1.35 -10.18
CA MET A 106 -3.78 -1.83 -9.08
C MET A 106 -3.38 -0.66 -8.17
N GLU A 107 -2.99 0.47 -8.74
CA GLU A 107 -2.62 1.69 -8.01
C GLU A 107 -3.78 2.24 -7.17
N MET A 108 -5.01 2.28 -7.72
CA MET A 108 -6.19 2.66 -6.95
C MET A 108 -6.37 1.81 -5.70
N VAL A 109 -6.16 0.49 -5.81
CA VAL A 109 -6.29 -0.43 -4.66
C VAL A 109 -5.17 -0.21 -3.65
N ILE A 110 -3.94 0.01 -4.09
CA ILE A 110 -2.80 0.34 -3.21
C ILE A 110 -3.09 1.61 -2.41
N ASN A 111 -3.69 2.62 -3.06
CA ASN A 111 -4.10 3.87 -2.42
C ASN A 111 -5.42 3.75 -1.61
N GLY A 112 -5.86 2.53 -1.30
CA GLY A 112 -6.98 2.27 -0.38
C GLY A 112 -8.38 2.34 -1.02
N VAL A 113 -8.48 2.45 -2.35
CA VAL A 113 -9.78 2.39 -3.04
C VAL A 113 -10.29 0.95 -3.02
N SER A 114 -11.48 0.71 -2.46
CA SER A 114 -12.03 -0.64 -2.42
C SER A 114 -12.31 -1.18 -3.84
N THR A 115 -12.18 -2.49 -4.03
CA THR A 115 -12.41 -3.15 -5.33
C THR A 115 -13.79 -2.87 -5.93
N ARG A 116 -14.79 -2.60 -5.10
CA ARG A 116 -16.14 -2.18 -5.55
C ARG A 116 -16.15 -0.74 -6.06
N LYS A 117 -15.44 0.18 -5.39
CA LYS A 117 -15.31 1.57 -5.86
C LYS A 117 -14.48 1.64 -7.14
N VAL A 118 -13.45 0.82 -7.28
CA VAL A 118 -12.69 0.71 -8.54
C VAL A 118 -13.61 0.33 -9.70
N ALA A 119 -14.52 -0.63 -9.51
CA ALA A 119 -15.49 -1.02 -10.54
C ALA A 119 -16.39 0.17 -10.97
N ALA A 120 -16.93 0.93 -10.01
CA ALA A 120 -17.75 2.10 -10.29
C ALA A 120 -16.97 3.22 -11.01
N ILE A 121 -15.76 3.52 -10.55
CA ILE A 121 -14.89 4.53 -11.18
C ILE A 121 -14.55 4.17 -12.63
N THR A 122 -14.25 2.90 -12.90
CA THR A 122 -13.91 2.46 -14.27
C THR A 122 -15.11 2.45 -15.20
N GLU A 123 -16.31 2.19 -14.67
CA GLU A 123 -17.53 2.30 -15.45
C GLU A 123 -17.81 3.76 -15.86
N GLU A 124 -17.62 4.70 -14.93
CA GLU A 124 -17.82 6.12 -15.17
C GLU A 124 -16.75 6.72 -16.10
N LEU A 125 -15.47 6.36 -15.91
CA LEU A 125 -14.35 6.93 -16.69
C LEU A 125 -14.14 6.28 -18.06
N CYS A 126 -14.38 4.97 -18.18
CA CYS A 126 -14.01 4.18 -19.36
C CYS A 126 -15.22 3.50 -20.02
N GLY A 127 -16.43 3.69 -19.47
CA GLY A 127 -17.63 2.98 -19.94
C GLY A 127 -17.50 1.45 -19.84
N THR A 128 -16.59 0.96 -19.00
CA THR A 128 -16.34 -0.47 -18.81
C THR A 128 -16.14 -0.80 -17.34
N SER A 129 -17.00 -1.66 -16.81
CA SER A 129 -16.93 -2.12 -15.43
C SER A 129 -15.99 -3.33 -15.29
N PHE A 130 -15.08 -3.26 -14.34
CA PHE A 130 -14.29 -4.40 -13.90
C PHE A 130 -14.92 -5.00 -12.64
N SER A 131 -15.23 -6.29 -12.67
CA SER A 131 -15.77 -6.94 -11.48
C SER A 131 -14.77 -6.89 -10.33
N ALA A 132 -15.27 -6.81 -9.07
CA ALA A 132 -14.42 -6.84 -7.88
C ALA A 132 -13.51 -8.06 -7.83
N SER A 133 -13.95 -9.20 -8.36
CA SER A 133 -13.14 -10.41 -8.49
C SER A 133 -12.00 -10.25 -9.51
N THR A 134 -12.23 -9.57 -10.63
CA THR A 134 -11.20 -9.27 -11.62
C THR A 134 -10.14 -8.36 -11.02
N VAL A 135 -10.54 -7.28 -10.36
CA VAL A 135 -9.62 -6.36 -9.67
C VAL A 135 -8.81 -7.10 -8.61
N SER A 136 -9.45 -7.93 -7.79
CA SER A 136 -8.78 -8.76 -6.79
C SER A 136 -7.77 -9.73 -7.42
N ALA A 137 -8.11 -10.36 -8.53
CA ALA A 137 -7.19 -11.26 -9.26
C ALA A 137 -5.98 -10.51 -9.84
N LEU A 138 -6.17 -9.27 -10.30
CA LEU A 138 -5.06 -8.42 -10.74
C LEU A 138 -4.14 -8.06 -9.57
N CYS A 139 -4.70 -7.68 -8.41
CA CYS A 139 -3.92 -7.36 -7.21
C CYS A 139 -3.12 -8.57 -6.70
N LYS A 140 -3.63 -9.80 -6.82
CA LYS A 140 -2.87 -11.02 -6.47
C LYS A 140 -1.56 -11.16 -7.26
N ARG A 141 -1.44 -10.57 -8.45
CA ARG A 141 -0.20 -10.57 -9.24
C ARG A 141 0.93 -9.78 -8.58
N MET A 142 0.61 -8.92 -7.60
CA MET A 142 1.59 -8.19 -6.78
C MET A 142 2.15 -9.04 -5.64
N ALA A 143 1.49 -10.13 -5.27
CA ALA A 143 1.89 -10.94 -4.12
C ALA A 143 3.36 -11.39 -4.15
N PRO A 144 3.96 -11.84 -5.29
CA PRO A 144 5.38 -12.18 -5.32
C PRO A 144 6.30 -10.99 -5.01
N ILE A 145 5.95 -9.79 -5.48
CA ILE A 145 6.72 -8.56 -5.24
C ILE A 145 6.65 -8.18 -3.76
N VAL A 146 5.43 -8.17 -3.21
CA VAL A 146 5.18 -7.86 -1.79
C VAL A 146 5.87 -8.88 -0.89
N ASN A 147 5.76 -10.17 -1.21
CA ASN A 147 6.41 -11.24 -0.44
C ASN A 147 7.94 -11.15 -0.51
N GLY A 148 8.50 -10.86 -1.68
CA GLY A 148 9.94 -10.64 -1.85
C GLY A 148 10.43 -9.46 -1.01
N TRP A 149 9.71 -8.34 -1.06
CA TRP A 149 10.03 -7.18 -0.25
C TRP A 149 9.87 -7.48 1.26
N ASN A 150 8.78 -8.12 1.66
CA ASN A 150 8.50 -8.47 3.05
C ASN A 150 9.50 -9.50 3.61
N GLY A 151 10.06 -10.36 2.75
CA GLY A 151 11.08 -11.35 3.10
C GLY A 151 12.54 -10.88 2.94
N ARG A 152 12.79 -9.62 2.55
CA ARG A 152 14.16 -9.12 2.31
C ARG A 152 15.05 -9.22 3.53
N PRO A 153 16.38 -9.43 3.39
CA PRO A 153 17.33 -9.37 4.49
C PRO A 153 17.31 -7.99 5.17
N LEU A 154 17.42 -7.97 6.49
CA LEU A 154 17.54 -6.76 7.32
C LEU A 154 18.97 -6.54 7.83
N SER A 155 19.90 -7.44 7.51
CA SER A 155 21.28 -7.41 8.00
C SER A 155 22.12 -6.23 7.50
N GLY A 156 21.65 -5.52 6.46
CA GLY A 156 22.36 -4.36 5.88
C GLY A 156 22.37 -3.11 6.76
N SER A 157 21.50 -3.04 7.78
CA SER A 157 21.39 -1.90 8.69
C SER A 157 21.23 -2.35 10.12
N VAL A 158 21.53 -1.45 11.06
CA VAL A 158 21.23 -1.59 12.49
C VAL A 158 20.00 -0.75 12.77
N PHE A 159 19.07 -1.26 13.59
CA PHE A 159 17.83 -0.60 13.94
C PHE A 159 17.72 -0.43 15.46
N PRO A 160 18.33 0.62 16.03
CA PRO A 160 18.29 0.87 17.47
C PRO A 160 16.86 1.05 18.01
N PHE A 161 15.95 1.57 17.18
CA PHE A 161 14.56 1.83 17.55
C PHE A 161 13.63 1.05 16.68
N ILE A 162 12.67 0.37 17.31
CA ILE A 162 11.56 -0.25 16.59
C ILE A 162 10.22 0.21 17.19
N ILE A 163 9.26 0.40 16.30
CA ILE A 163 7.87 0.67 16.65
C ILE A 163 7.06 -0.51 16.14
N VAL A 164 6.27 -1.10 17.01
CA VAL A 164 5.44 -2.25 16.66
C VAL A 164 3.98 -1.99 17.01
N ASP A 165 3.10 -2.40 16.11
CA ASP A 165 1.66 -2.21 16.24
C ASP A 165 0.91 -3.35 15.55
N ALA A 166 -0.37 -3.53 15.89
CA ALA A 166 -1.25 -4.50 15.26
C ALA A 166 -2.53 -3.83 14.76
N ILE A 167 -2.92 -4.20 13.56
CA ILE A 167 -4.17 -3.74 12.96
C ILE A 167 -5.10 -4.93 12.83
N VAL A 168 -6.28 -4.85 13.47
CA VAL A 168 -7.30 -5.88 13.32
C VAL A 168 -7.96 -5.78 11.96
N ILE A 169 -7.84 -6.83 11.17
CA ILE A 169 -8.46 -6.98 9.85
C ILE A 169 -9.54 -8.06 9.89
N LYS A 170 -10.62 -7.83 9.15
CA LYS A 170 -11.70 -8.83 9.02
C LYS A 170 -11.46 -9.68 7.78
N VAL A 171 -11.19 -10.95 7.97
CA VAL A 171 -10.94 -11.94 6.92
C VAL A 171 -12.12 -12.89 6.82
N ARG A 172 -12.53 -13.26 5.61
CA ARG A 172 -13.55 -14.29 5.42
C ARG A 172 -12.88 -15.64 5.24
N GLU A 173 -13.07 -16.52 6.23
CA GLU A 173 -12.61 -17.90 6.22
C GLU A 173 -13.79 -18.84 6.45
N ASN A 174 -13.89 -19.93 5.69
CA ASN A 174 -14.93 -20.94 5.82
C ASN A 174 -16.35 -20.34 5.93
N HIS A 175 -16.64 -19.36 5.06
CA HIS A 175 -17.91 -18.61 5.02
C HIS A 175 -18.21 -17.73 6.26
N ARG A 176 -17.30 -17.63 7.23
CA ARG A 176 -17.41 -16.77 8.42
C ARG A 176 -16.45 -15.60 8.34
N ILE A 177 -16.78 -14.50 9.01
CA ILE A 177 -15.87 -13.35 9.16
C ILE A 177 -15.11 -13.56 10.46
N CYS A 178 -13.80 -13.78 10.34
CA CYS A 178 -12.88 -13.93 11.46
C CYS A 178 -12.00 -12.69 11.59
N PRO A 179 -11.80 -12.14 12.79
CA PRO A 179 -10.79 -11.13 13.01
C PRO A 179 -9.39 -11.75 12.98
N HIS A 180 -8.48 -11.13 12.25
CA HIS A 180 -7.05 -11.43 12.24
C HIS A 180 -6.28 -10.19 12.61
N SER A 181 -5.07 -10.33 13.15
CA SER A 181 -4.19 -9.23 13.48
C SER A 181 -3.05 -9.14 12.47
N ALA A 182 -2.94 -8.01 11.76
CA ALA A 182 -1.78 -7.69 10.97
C ALA A 182 -0.72 -7.04 11.87
N LEU A 183 0.30 -7.80 12.24
CA LEU A 183 1.42 -7.35 13.05
C LEU A 183 2.40 -6.60 12.15
N ILE A 184 2.81 -5.39 12.53
CA ILE A 184 3.68 -4.52 11.74
C ILE A 184 4.85 -4.07 12.62
N ALA A 185 6.04 -4.04 12.05
CA ALA A 185 7.23 -3.45 12.67
C ALA A 185 7.83 -2.39 11.75
N ILE A 186 8.11 -1.23 12.33
CA ILE A 186 8.83 -0.12 11.72
C ILE A 186 10.15 0.03 12.48
N GLY A 187 11.28 0.05 11.78
CA GLY A 187 12.59 0.34 12.35
C GLY A 187 13.03 1.75 12.02
N VAL A 188 13.79 2.35 12.92
CA VAL A 188 14.56 3.57 12.66
C VAL A 188 16.03 3.16 12.70
N ASN A 189 16.75 3.38 11.61
CA ASN A 189 18.16 3.05 11.50
C ASN A 189 19.05 4.10 12.18
N GLU A 190 20.37 3.85 12.23
CA GLU A 190 21.34 4.76 12.82
C GLU A 190 21.39 6.14 12.15
N ASP A 191 21.02 6.22 10.87
CA ASP A 191 20.93 7.50 10.12
C ASP A 191 19.62 8.25 10.37
N GLY A 192 18.70 7.70 11.17
CA GLY A 192 17.41 8.28 11.47
C GLY A 192 16.30 8.00 10.43
N TYR A 193 16.58 7.20 9.39
CA TYR A 193 15.56 6.83 8.40
C TYR A 193 14.65 5.72 8.92
N ARG A 194 13.38 5.83 8.56
CA ARG A 194 12.35 4.86 8.89
C ARG A 194 12.19 3.85 7.77
N GLU A 195 12.09 2.59 8.16
CA GLU A 195 11.77 1.50 7.26
C GLU A 195 10.71 0.59 7.87
N ILE A 196 9.73 0.17 7.07
CA ILE A 196 8.87 -0.94 7.47
C ILE A 196 9.71 -2.21 7.41
N LEU A 197 9.99 -2.82 8.55
CA LEU A 197 10.80 -4.02 8.66
C LEU A 197 10.06 -5.25 8.14
N GLY A 198 8.76 -5.30 8.36
CA GLY A 198 7.92 -6.37 7.86
C GLY A 198 6.51 -6.35 8.45
N MET A 199 5.68 -7.19 7.85
CA MET A 199 4.30 -7.42 8.28
C MET A 199 4.00 -8.92 8.26
N LYS A 200 3.30 -9.41 9.30
CA LYS A 200 2.81 -10.79 9.37
C LYS A 200 1.35 -10.80 9.81
N ILE A 201 0.54 -11.65 9.21
CA ILE A 201 -0.83 -11.84 9.65
C ILE A 201 -0.86 -12.99 10.65
N GLY A 202 -1.34 -12.72 11.86
CA GLY A 202 -1.57 -13.68 12.92
C GLY A 202 -3.06 -13.88 13.20
N ASN A 203 -3.42 -14.99 13.80
CA ASN A 203 -4.82 -15.29 14.15
C ASN A 203 -5.34 -14.39 15.28
N SER A 204 -4.45 -13.94 16.15
CA SER A 204 -4.76 -13.09 17.30
C SER A 204 -3.51 -12.35 17.76
N GLU A 205 -3.71 -11.36 18.62
CA GLU A 205 -2.63 -10.58 19.23
C GLU A 205 -2.21 -11.22 20.56
N THR A 206 -1.48 -12.33 20.48
CA THR A 206 -0.97 -13.07 21.66
C THR A 206 0.54 -12.92 21.79
N GLU A 207 1.08 -13.33 22.95
CA GLU A 207 2.52 -13.37 23.19
C GLU A 207 3.23 -14.28 22.18
N GLU A 208 2.63 -15.42 21.83
CA GLU A 208 3.17 -16.37 20.87
C GLU A 208 3.25 -15.73 19.47
N SER A 209 2.18 -15.11 19.00
CA SER A 209 2.14 -14.45 17.67
C SER A 209 3.19 -13.37 17.56
N TRP A 210 3.38 -12.56 18.59
CA TRP A 210 4.42 -11.54 18.66
C TRP A 210 5.82 -12.14 18.73
N SER A 211 6.01 -13.19 19.54
CA SER A 211 7.30 -13.88 19.65
C SER A 211 7.74 -14.52 18.33
N GLU A 212 6.79 -15.15 17.61
CA GLU A 212 7.04 -15.68 16.27
C GLU A 212 7.37 -14.56 15.25
N PHE A 213 6.69 -13.43 15.34
CA PHE A 213 6.95 -12.28 14.47
C PHE A 213 8.34 -11.71 14.72
N PHE A 214 8.74 -11.52 15.98
CA PHE A 214 10.09 -11.04 16.34
C PHE A 214 11.17 -12.04 15.97
N THR A 215 10.94 -13.32 16.17
CA THR A 215 11.87 -14.39 15.76
C THR A 215 12.06 -14.38 14.26
N TRP A 216 10.98 -14.20 13.48
CA TRP A 216 11.07 -14.06 12.03
C TRP A 216 11.85 -12.81 11.59
N LEU A 217 11.66 -11.65 12.23
CA LEU A 217 12.45 -10.45 11.94
C LEU A 217 13.96 -10.66 12.25
N LYS A 218 14.28 -11.29 13.37
CA LYS A 218 15.66 -11.65 13.75
C LYS A 218 16.28 -12.64 12.75
N GLY A 219 15.51 -13.65 12.32
CA GLY A 219 15.96 -14.60 11.31
C GLY A 219 16.28 -13.95 9.96
N ARG A 220 15.72 -12.77 9.66
CA ARG A 220 16.05 -11.94 8.52
C ARG A 220 17.23 -10.99 8.76
N GLY A 221 17.81 -10.98 9.96
CA GLY A 221 18.98 -10.18 10.31
C GLY A 221 18.68 -8.89 11.09
N LEU A 222 17.49 -8.74 11.69
CA LEU A 222 17.21 -7.62 12.60
C LEU A 222 18.14 -7.69 13.81
N ARG A 223 18.90 -6.61 14.05
CA ARG A 223 19.90 -6.51 15.12
C ARG A 223 20.00 -5.10 15.68
N GLY A 224 20.63 -4.96 16.86
CA GLY A 224 20.95 -3.69 17.51
C GLY A 224 19.71 -2.98 18.05
N VAL A 225 18.66 -3.72 18.44
CA VAL A 225 17.44 -3.12 19.00
C VAL A 225 17.68 -2.75 20.46
N ASP A 226 17.74 -1.44 20.74
CA ASP A 226 17.92 -0.86 22.07
C ASP A 226 16.60 -0.36 22.66
N PHE A 227 15.62 -0.07 21.79
CA PHE A 227 14.37 0.53 22.19
C PHE A 227 13.18 0.01 21.38
N VAL A 228 12.10 -0.32 22.09
CA VAL A 228 10.84 -0.82 21.50
C VAL A 228 9.67 0.02 21.96
N ALA A 229 9.00 0.71 21.03
CA ALA A 229 7.74 1.41 21.29
C ALA A 229 6.54 0.56 20.83
N SER A 230 5.53 0.40 21.69
CA SER A 230 4.30 -0.33 21.37
C SER A 230 3.10 0.12 22.17
N ASP A 231 1.90 -0.38 21.83
CA ASP A 231 0.78 -0.30 22.76
C ASP A 231 1.04 -1.18 24.00
N ASN A 232 0.32 -0.89 25.08
CA ASN A 232 0.41 -1.61 26.35
C ASN A 232 -0.48 -2.89 26.34
N HIS A 233 -0.35 -3.71 25.31
CA HIS A 233 -0.99 -5.02 25.26
C HIS A 233 -0.09 -6.05 25.96
N GLY A 234 -0.64 -6.78 26.94
CA GLY A 234 0.16 -7.67 27.80
C GLY A 234 0.98 -8.69 27.02
N GLY A 235 0.40 -9.36 26.04
CA GLY A 235 1.10 -10.34 25.21
C GLY A 235 2.25 -9.73 24.41
N LEU A 236 2.08 -8.49 23.89
CA LEU A 236 3.13 -7.77 23.18
C LEU A 236 4.29 -7.37 24.11
N VAL A 237 3.97 -6.81 25.28
CA VAL A 237 4.99 -6.40 26.26
C VAL A 237 5.83 -7.60 26.72
N ASN A 238 5.17 -8.74 27.01
CA ASN A 238 5.86 -9.98 27.38
C ASN A 238 6.77 -10.49 26.24
N ALA A 239 6.27 -10.48 25.01
CA ALA A 239 7.04 -10.90 23.85
C ALA A 239 8.27 -9.98 23.62
N VAL A 240 8.14 -8.66 23.83
CA VAL A 240 9.28 -7.71 23.76
C VAL A 240 10.32 -8.06 24.82
N ALA A 241 9.92 -8.21 26.09
CA ALA A 241 10.83 -8.55 27.17
C ALA A 241 11.58 -9.88 26.92
N ARG A 242 10.89 -10.87 26.33
CA ARG A 242 11.45 -12.17 25.99
C ARG A 242 12.39 -12.12 24.80
N CYS A 243 11.98 -11.40 23.74
CA CYS A 243 12.70 -11.42 22.47
C CYS A 243 13.84 -10.37 22.40
N PHE A 244 13.72 -9.23 23.07
CA PHE A 244 14.68 -8.15 23.03
C PHE A 244 15.22 -7.86 24.43
N GLN A 245 15.95 -8.86 24.97
CA GLN A 245 16.62 -8.75 26.27
C GLN A 245 17.63 -7.59 26.23
N GLY A 246 17.53 -6.67 27.18
CA GLY A 246 18.36 -5.47 27.25
C GLY A 246 17.76 -4.24 26.54
N ALA A 247 16.76 -4.42 25.67
CA ALA A 247 16.05 -3.29 25.10
C ALA A 247 15.10 -2.63 26.10
N THR A 248 15.01 -1.31 26.04
CA THR A 248 14.04 -0.55 26.83
C THR A 248 12.68 -0.57 26.11
N TRP A 249 11.64 -1.04 26.79
CA TRP A 249 10.26 -0.93 26.29
C TRP A 249 9.62 0.38 26.71
N GLN A 250 8.89 1.02 25.81
CA GLN A 250 8.07 2.19 26.09
C GLN A 250 6.69 2.07 25.46
N ARG A 251 5.70 2.53 26.19
CA ARG A 251 4.34 2.64 25.69
C ARG A 251 4.24 3.71 24.61
N CYS A 252 3.58 3.39 23.50
CA CYS A 252 3.31 4.32 22.41
C CYS A 252 2.52 5.55 22.91
N GLN A 253 3.07 6.72 22.71
CA GLN A 253 2.51 8.01 23.16
C GLN A 253 1.12 8.27 22.56
N THR A 254 0.94 7.91 21.28
CA THR A 254 -0.35 8.10 20.58
C THR A 254 -1.45 7.23 21.21
N HIS A 255 -1.17 5.94 21.45
CA HIS A 255 -2.11 5.03 22.11
C HIS A 255 -2.39 5.45 23.55
N PHE A 256 -1.36 5.89 24.26
CA PHE A 256 -1.50 6.39 25.62
C PHE A 256 -2.42 7.62 25.67
N THR A 257 -2.16 8.63 24.84
CA THR A 257 -2.98 9.84 24.72
C THR A 257 -4.43 9.49 24.37
N ARG A 258 -4.63 8.59 23.38
CA ARG A 258 -5.98 8.13 22.99
C ARG A 258 -6.71 7.50 24.18
N ASN A 259 -6.06 6.60 24.91
CA ASN A 259 -6.67 5.93 26.07
C ASN A 259 -7.09 6.89 27.18
N ILE A 260 -6.33 7.96 27.41
CA ILE A 260 -6.70 9.02 28.33
C ILE A 260 -7.93 9.77 27.81
N LEU A 261 -7.90 10.21 26.57
CA LEU A 261 -8.96 11.00 25.95
C LEU A 261 -10.27 10.21 25.83
N ASP A 262 -10.21 8.89 25.67
CA ASP A 262 -11.40 8.03 25.60
C ASP A 262 -12.14 7.96 26.95
N ASN A 263 -11.44 8.16 28.05
CA ASN A 263 -12.02 8.29 29.40
C ASN A 263 -12.41 9.73 29.77
N CYS A 264 -12.24 10.69 28.85
CA CYS A 264 -12.53 12.11 29.06
C CYS A 264 -13.88 12.51 28.45
N PRO A 265 -14.71 13.32 29.13
CA PRO A 265 -15.93 13.89 28.55
C PRO A 265 -15.63 14.66 27.25
N LYS A 266 -16.51 14.52 26.24
CA LYS A 266 -16.30 15.12 24.92
C LYS A 266 -15.95 16.63 24.96
N ARG A 267 -16.63 17.39 25.83
CA ARG A 267 -16.41 18.85 25.99
C ARG A 267 -14.99 19.22 26.42
N LEU A 268 -14.30 18.32 27.12
CA LEU A 268 -12.97 18.55 27.67
C LEU A 268 -11.84 17.95 26.84
N LYS A 269 -12.15 17.09 25.86
CA LYS A 269 -11.14 16.36 25.08
C LYS A 269 -10.09 17.27 24.44
N ASN A 270 -10.50 18.35 23.78
CA ASN A 270 -9.57 19.25 23.10
C ASN A 270 -8.65 19.98 24.08
N ASN A 271 -9.21 20.43 25.21
CA ASN A 271 -8.43 21.11 26.24
C ASN A 271 -7.42 20.13 26.87
N LEU A 272 -7.87 18.94 27.26
CA LEU A 272 -7.01 17.91 27.83
C LEU A 272 -5.92 17.46 26.84
N HIS A 273 -6.25 17.34 25.55
CA HIS A 273 -5.27 17.03 24.51
C HIS A 273 -4.16 18.09 24.40
N GLY A 274 -4.52 19.40 24.50
CA GLY A 274 -3.55 20.47 24.55
C GLY A 274 -2.59 20.35 25.73
N HIS A 275 -3.11 20.06 26.93
CA HIS A 275 -2.28 19.84 28.11
C HIS A 275 -1.36 18.62 27.97
N LEU A 276 -1.86 17.49 27.46
CA LEU A 276 -1.05 16.30 27.19
C LEU A 276 0.09 16.60 26.21
N ARG A 277 -0.21 17.34 25.15
CA ARG A 277 0.80 17.76 24.18
C ARG A 277 1.89 18.60 24.84
N SER A 278 1.52 19.61 25.64
CA SER A 278 2.50 20.43 26.35
C SER A 278 3.38 19.64 27.32
N ILE A 279 2.83 18.60 27.98
CA ILE A 279 3.62 17.71 28.85
C ILE A 279 4.64 16.93 28.04
N PHE A 280 4.27 16.38 26.88
CA PHE A 280 5.16 15.60 26.02
C PHE A 280 6.19 16.47 25.27
N GLU A 281 5.87 17.72 24.98
CA GLU A 281 6.78 18.69 24.35
C GLU A 281 7.63 19.49 25.36
N ALA A 282 7.53 19.16 26.66
CA ALA A 282 8.28 19.87 27.70
C ALA A 282 9.79 19.73 27.52
N PRO A 283 10.58 20.80 27.71
CA PRO A 283 12.02 20.80 27.42
C PRO A 283 12.84 19.90 28.34
N ASN A 284 12.31 19.56 29.50
CA ASN A 284 12.96 18.70 30.50
C ASN A 284 11.94 18.03 31.42
N LEU A 285 12.41 17.03 32.17
CA LEU A 285 11.56 16.23 33.06
C LEU A 285 10.88 17.03 34.17
N GLU A 286 11.55 18.03 34.73
CA GLU A 286 11.02 18.87 35.80
C GLU A 286 9.82 19.66 35.29
N SER A 287 9.96 20.32 34.15
CA SER A 287 8.86 20.99 33.45
C SER A 287 7.71 20.04 33.10
N ALA A 288 8.00 18.86 32.62
CA ALA A 288 6.98 17.84 32.30
C ALA A 288 6.20 17.42 33.56
N ARG A 289 6.88 17.21 34.69
CA ARG A 289 6.26 16.87 35.98
C ARG A 289 5.39 18.01 36.49
N SER A 290 5.87 19.26 36.45
CA SER A 290 5.10 20.44 36.85
C SER A 290 3.82 20.59 36.03
N LEU A 291 3.93 20.47 34.69
CA LEU A 291 2.77 20.51 33.81
C LEU A 291 1.80 19.35 34.07
N LEU A 292 2.31 18.16 34.38
CA LEU A 292 1.49 17.02 34.73
C LEU A 292 0.71 17.25 36.01
N HIS A 293 1.33 17.77 37.10
CA HIS A 293 0.66 18.09 38.34
C HIS A 293 -0.44 19.14 38.12
N THR A 294 -0.13 20.25 37.46
CA THR A 294 -1.09 21.29 37.12
C THR A 294 -2.29 20.74 36.33
N THR A 295 -2.02 19.79 35.39
CA THR A 295 -3.08 19.20 34.60
C THR A 295 -3.94 18.23 35.42
N ILE A 296 -3.34 17.43 36.31
CA ILE A 296 -4.07 16.58 37.24
C ILE A 296 -5.01 17.40 38.10
N ASP A 297 -4.53 18.49 38.72
CA ASP A 297 -5.33 19.37 39.57
C ASP A 297 -6.50 19.98 38.80
N SER A 298 -6.26 20.42 37.55
CA SER A 298 -7.28 21.04 36.71
C SER A 298 -8.40 20.09 36.27
N PHE A 299 -8.09 18.82 36.09
CA PHE A 299 -9.03 17.84 35.53
C PHE A 299 -9.56 16.83 36.56
N SER A 300 -9.02 16.74 37.77
CA SER A 300 -9.42 15.78 38.80
C SER A 300 -10.91 15.79 39.11
N ALA A 301 -11.51 16.98 39.24
CA ALA A 301 -12.94 17.13 39.50
C ALA A 301 -13.82 16.85 38.27
N GLN A 302 -13.35 17.19 37.05
CA GLN A 302 -14.14 17.20 35.85
C GLN A 302 -14.01 15.91 35.01
N ALA A 303 -12.87 15.22 35.12
CA ALA A 303 -12.56 13.99 34.38
C ALA A 303 -11.77 12.95 35.25
N PRO A 304 -12.30 12.51 36.38
CA PRO A 304 -11.58 11.66 37.34
C PRO A 304 -11.13 10.34 36.72
N LYS A 305 -11.90 9.78 35.79
CA LYS A 305 -11.52 8.53 35.06
C LYS A 305 -10.31 8.74 34.15
N ALA A 306 -10.24 9.90 33.48
CA ALA A 306 -9.09 10.22 32.64
C ALA A 306 -7.83 10.40 33.52
N VAL A 307 -7.93 11.14 34.62
CA VAL A 307 -6.83 11.33 35.57
C VAL A 307 -6.40 10.04 36.25
N GLY A 308 -7.33 9.14 36.62
CA GLY A 308 -7.00 7.85 37.23
C GLY A 308 -6.17 6.93 36.34
N SER A 309 -6.22 7.11 35.04
CA SER A 309 -5.36 6.39 34.09
C SER A 309 -3.91 6.90 34.06
N TRP A 310 -3.60 8.04 34.70
CA TRP A 310 -2.31 8.74 34.66
C TRP A 310 -1.31 8.26 35.70
N ASN A 311 -1.75 7.70 36.84
CA ASN A 311 -0.83 7.20 37.87
C ASN A 311 0.10 6.10 37.38
N ARG A 312 -0.28 5.41 36.29
CA ARG A 312 0.57 4.50 35.54
C ARG A 312 1.52 5.22 34.54
N ALA A 313 1.23 6.48 34.22
CA ALA A 313 1.99 7.29 33.24
C ALA A 313 3.29 7.88 33.79
N LEU A 314 3.37 8.12 35.09
CA LEU A 314 4.57 8.65 35.74
C LEU A 314 5.80 7.76 35.53
N MET A 315 5.61 6.45 35.52
CA MET A 315 6.69 5.50 35.18
C MET A 315 7.15 5.64 33.72
N THR A 316 6.23 5.89 32.80
CA THR A 316 6.52 6.09 31.37
C THR A 316 7.30 7.38 31.12
N LEU A 317 6.99 8.48 31.85
CA LEU A 317 7.72 9.75 31.76
C LEU A 317 9.15 9.65 32.34
N GLN A 318 9.39 8.82 33.35
CA GLN A 318 10.73 8.61 33.88
C GLN A 318 11.64 7.86 32.88
N GLN A 319 11.12 6.86 32.17
CA GLN A 319 11.83 6.18 31.11
C GLN A 319 12.08 7.11 29.92
N TYR A 320 11.13 7.99 29.62
CA TYR A 320 11.22 8.98 28.56
C TYR A 320 12.35 10.00 28.77
N SER A 321 12.61 10.44 29.99
CA SER A 321 13.69 11.41 30.29
C SER A 321 15.09 10.83 30.10
N TYR A 322 15.26 9.55 30.36
CA TYR A 322 16.53 8.86 30.10
C TYR A 322 16.90 8.88 28.61
N TYR A 323 15.88 8.86 27.74
CA TYR A 323 16.05 8.91 26.28
C TYR A 323 16.19 10.34 25.72
N LEU A 324 15.57 11.35 26.32
CA LEU A 324 15.77 12.76 25.93
C LEU A 324 17.23 13.18 26.06
N SER A 325 17.95 12.65 27.04
CA SER A 325 19.38 12.93 27.22
C SER A 325 20.29 12.19 26.21
N ALA A 326 19.85 11.06 25.68
CA ALA A 326 20.65 10.22 24.78
C ALA A 326 20.39 10.48 23.28
N THR A 327 19.23 11.02 22.91
CA THR A 327 18.78 11.02 21.50
C THR A 327 17.88 12.19 21.11
N ALA A 328 18.31 13.45 21.30
CA ALA A 328 17.56 14.63 20.86
C ALA A 328 17.15 14.59 19.37
N SER A 329 17.95 13.94 18.50
CA SER A 329 17.63 13.73 17.09
C SER A 329 16.52 12.70 16.84
N VAL A 330 16.40 11.66 17.69
CA VAL A 330 15.35 10.63 17.56
C VAL A 330 14.01 11.14 18.10
N TYR A 331 14.01 12.08 19.01
CA TYR A 331 12.79 12.73 19.50
C TYR A 331 12.08 13.53 18.41
N ALA A 332 12.83 14.28 17.62
CA ALA A 332 12.29 14.99 16.46
C ALA A 332 11.66 14.00 15.43
N LEU A 333 12.20 12.78 15.36
CA LEU A 333 11.66 11.70 14.51
C LEU A 333 10.38 11.08 15.08
N LEU A 334 10.26 10.90 16.38
CA LEU A 334 9.06 10.34 17.01
C LEU A 334 7.89 11.33 17.04
N THR A 335 8.14 12.63 17.19
CA THR A 335 7.11 13.68 17.13
C THR A 335 6.61 13.89 15.70
N ALA A 336 7.45 13.78 14.68
CA ALA A 336 7.04 13.81 13.29
C ALA A 336 6.22 12.57 12.87
N LEU A 337 6.14 11.51 13.73
CA LEU A 337 5.26 10.33 13.54
C LEU A 337 3.80 10.59 13.95
N SER A 338 3.55 11.62 14.74
CA SER A 338 2.22 11.94 15.27
C SER A 338 1.49 13.02 14.47
N ALA A 339 2.12 13.61 13.47
CA ALA A 339 1.55 14.55 12.51
C ALA A 339 1.21 13.88 11.18
#